data_02c9b1cfc2ab6fe55fba554bc715c0f1
#
_entry.id   02c9b1cfc2ab6fe55fba554bc715c0f1
#
_cell.length_a   1.000
_cell.length_b   1.000
_cell.length_c   1.000
_cell.angle_alpha   90.00
_cell.angle_beta   90.00
_cell.angle_gamma   90.00
#
_symmetry.space_group_name_H-M   'P 1'
#
loop_
_entity.id
_entity.type
_entity.pdbx_description
1 polymer ?
#
loop_
_entity_poly.entity_id
_entity_poly.type
_entity_poly.pdbx_seq_one_letter_code
_entity_poly.pdbx_strand_id
1 'polypeptide(L)'
;MTFQPRPLPSVARQLCQKLEAPARLIAHLTLVHDAAVEVVNGLQQQFQTLSFDSEAVLFGAASHDLGKVLHPDELTGPGNLHETDGPKLLEENNVSLELARFARTHGAWSRESFPLPDLIVALADCVWKGQRLEALEAQVVSRIAEQTGTQEWEVFDRLDGLLDEIARRGDERLAWQAQNVF
;
A
#
# COMPACT_ATOMS: atom_id res chain seq x y z
N MET A 1 6.83 -22.52 -10.09
CA MET A 1 6.73 -22.35 -8.63
C MET A 1 5.42 -21.66 -8.36
N THR A 2 4.67 -22.07 -7.36
CA THR A 2 3.42 -21.40 -6.98
C THR A 2 3.75 -20.07 -6.29
N PHE A 3 3.09 -18.98 -6.66
CA PHE A 3 3.27 -17.68 -6.01
C PHE A 3 2.96 -17.77 -4.51
N GLN A 4 3.82 -17.20 -3.71
CA GLN A 4 3.65 -17.08 -2.26
C GLN A 4 4.03 -15.67 -1.83
N PRO A 5 3.08 -14.85 -1.33
CA PRO A 5 3.39 -13.53 -0.82
C PRO A 5 4.17 -13.58 0.49
N ARG A 6 4.91 -12.54 0.79
CA ARG A 6 5.51 -12.35 2.11
C ARG A 6 4.42 -12.24 3.18
N PRO A 7 4.61 -12.82 4.35
CA PRO A 7 3.62 -12.72 5.43
C PRO A 7 3.49 -11.27 5.93
N LEU A 8 2.32 -10.94 6.46
CA LEU A 8 2.13 -9.67 7.16
C LEU A 8 3.10 -9.51 8.33
N PRO A 9 3.57 -8.29 8.63
CA PRO A 9 4.30 -7.97 9.85
C PRO A 9 3.52 -8.42 11.08
N SER A 10 4.24 -8.83 12.14
CA SER A 10 3.62 -9.38 13.35
C SER A 10 2.58 -8.46 13.98
N VAL A 11 2.84 -7.14 13.99
CA VAL A 11 1.93 -6.12 14.54
C VAL A 11 0.63 -6.06 13.71
N ALA A 12 0.73 -5.99 12.38
CA ALA A 12 -0.45 -5.96 11.51
C ALA A 12 -1.27 -7.26 11.62
N ARG A 13 -0.60 -8.41 11.72
CA ARG A 13 -1.28 -9.70 11.93
C ARG A 13 -2.03 -9.74 13.27
N GLN A 14 -1.43 -9.23 14.36
CA GLN A 14 -2.09 -9.13 15.65
C GLN A 14 -3.31 -8.20 15.60
N LEU A 15 -3.23 -7.08 14.87
CA LEU A 15 -4.37 -6.20 14.64
C LEU A 15 -5.49 -6.92 13.88
N CYS A 16 -5.17 -7.64 12.79
CA CYS A 16 -6.14 -8.45 12.07
C CYS A 16 -6.85 -9.46 12.98
N GLN A 17 -6.09 -10.16 13.84
CA GLN A 17 -6.65 -11.12 14.79
C GLN A 17 -7.55 -10.45 15.84
N LYS A 18 -7.09 -9.34 16.43
CA LYS A 18 -7.82 -8.60 17.46
C LYS A 18 -9.13 -7.99 16.93
N LEU A 19 -9.11 -7.54 15.66
CA LEU A 19 -10.26 -6.93 14.98
C LEU A 19 -11.12 -7.96 14.26
N GLU A 20 -10.82 -9.25 14.37
CA GLU A 20 -11.54 -10.34 13.69
C GLU A 20 -11.68 -10.08 12.17
N ALA A 21 -10.60 -9.56 11.56
CA ALA A 21 -10.60 -9.21 10.15
C ALA A 21 -10.92 -10.44 9.28
N PRO A 22 -11.87 -10.33 8.32
CA PRO A 22 -12.23 -11.45 7.46
C PRO A 22 -11.07 -11.89 6.56
N ALA A 23 -11.03 -13.17 6.20
CA ALA A 23 -9.96 -13.77 5.41
C ALA A 23 -9.67 -12.99 4.11
N ARG A 24 -10.71 -12.50 3.43
CA ARG A 24 -10.57 -11.66 2.23
C ARG A 24 -9.76 -10.39 2.48
N LEU A 25 -10.00 -9.70 3.60
CA LEU A 25 -9.26 -8.50 3.97
C LEU A 25 -7.82 -8.84 4.31
N ILE A 26 -7.58 -9.90 5.08
CA ILE A 26 -6.22 -10.36 5.41
C ILE A 26 -5.45 -10.71 4.14
N ALA A 27 -6.07 -11.40 3.19
CA ALA A 27 -5.45 -11.74 1.92
C ALA A 27 -5.10 -10.47 1.11
N HIS A 28 -6.00 -9.49 1.04
CA HIS A 28 -5.75 -8.20 0.40
C HIS A 28 -4.55 -7.48 1.03
N LEU A 29 -4.58 -7.26 2.35
CA LEU A 29 -3.49 -6.59 3.07
C LEU A 29 -2.14 -7.30 2.89
N THR A 30 -2.15 -8.63 2.83
CA THR A 30 -0.94 -9.43 2.57
C THR A 30 -0.35 -9.14 1.20
N LEU A 31 -1.19 -9.02 0.17
CA LEU A 31 -0.74 -8.75 -1.19
C LEU A 31 -0.29 -7.31 -1.40
N VAL A 32 -0.98 -6.35 -0.78
CA VAL A 32 -0.54 -4.95 -0.81
C VAL A 32 0.78 -4.77 -0.08
N HIS A 33 0.95 -5.41 1.08
CA HIS A 33 2.22 -5.42 1.80
C HIS A 33 3.35 -6.07 0.97
N ASP A 34 3.09 -7.20 0.30
CA ASP A 34 4.08 -7.85 -0.58
C ASP A 34 4.52 -6.93 -1.71
N ALA A 35 3.59 -6.25 -2.36
CA ALA A 35 3.89 -5.27 -3.39
C ALA A 35 4.65 -4.05 -2.83
N ALA A 36 4.27 -3.56 -1.65
CA ALA A 36 4.96 -2.45 -0.99
C ALA A 36 6.43 -2.78 -0.67
N VAL A 37 6.73 -4.02 -0.25
CA VAL A 37 8.11 -4.46 -0.06
C VAL A 37 8.91 -4.40 -1.38
N GLU A 38 8.32 -4.80 -2.50
CA GLU A 38 8.97 -4.72 -3.81
C GLU A 38 9.20 -3.25 -4.23
N VAL A 39 8.21 -2.38 -4.05
CA VAL A 39 8.34 -0.94 -4.33
C VAL A 39 9.44 -0.31 -3.47
N VAL A 40 9.39 -0.51 -2.15
CA VAL A 40 10.38 0.06 -1.20
C VAL A 40 11.80 -0.39 -1.55
N ASN A 41 12.00 -1.69 -1.76
CA ASN A 41 13.32 -2.23 -2.11
C ASN A 41 13.82 -1.67 -3.45
N GLY A 42 12.95 -1.61 -4.46
CA GLY A 42 13.30 -1.06 -5.77
C GLY A 42 13.67 0.42 -5.69
N LEU A 43 12.92 1.23 -4.95
CA LEU A 43 13.21 2.65 -4.75
C LEU A 43 14.56 2.85 -4.02
N GLN A 44 14.81 2.09 -2.95
CA GLN A 44 16.07 2.18 -2.20
C GLN A 44 17.30 1.75 -3.03
N GLN A 45 17.13 0.77 -3.93
CA GLN A 45 18.20 0.33 -4.83
C GLN A 45 18.50 1.35 -5.94
N GLN A 46 17.45 1.97 -6.48
CA GLN A 46 17.58 2.88 -7.63
C GLN A 46 17.92 4.31 -7.23
N PHE A 47 17.55 4.74 -6.01
CA PHE A 47 17.72 6.11 -5.52
C PHE A 47 18.41 6.10 -4.14
N GLN A 48 19.73 5.98 -4.14
CA GLN A 48 20.53 5.82 -2.90
C GLN A 48 20.43 7.02 -1.94
N THR A 49 20.12 8.21 -2.42
CA THR A 49 19.94 9.42 -1.62
C THR A 49 18.50 9.64 -1.16
N LEU A 50 17.57 8.82 -1.63
CA LEU A 50 16.15 8.91 -1.24
C LEU A 50 15.98 8.43 0.21
N SER A 51 15.36 9.27 1.02
CA SER A 51 15.12 8.96 2.43
C SER A 51 13.63 9.05 2.76
N PHE A 52 13.09 7.97 3.30
CA PHE A 52 11.73 7.92 3.84
C PHE A 52 11.62 6.78 4.88
N ASP A 53 10.61 6.85 5.72
CA ASP A 53 10.33 5.79 6.70
C ASP A 53 9.71 4.57 6.01
N SER A 54 10.57 3.61 5.67
CA SER A 54 10.16 2.37 5.01
C SER A 54 9.34 1.46 5.93
N GLU A 55 9.60 1.47 7.24
CA GLU A 55 8.82 0.66 8.18
C GLU A 55 7.39 1.20 8.30
N ALA A 56 7.23 2.53 8.34
CA ALA A 56 5.91 3.15 8.32
C ALA A 56 5.15 2.83 7.03
N VAL A 57 5.81 2.85 5.86
CA VAL A 57 5.19 2.44 4.57
C VAL A 57 4.72 1.00 4.63
N LEU A 58 5.57 0.07 5.07
CA LEU A 58 5.23 -1.35 5.13
C LEU A 58 4.11 -1.63 6.14
N PHE A 59 4.09 -0.92 7.27
CA PHE A 59 2.98 -0.99 8.21
C PHE A 59 1.69 -0.43 7.59
N GLY A 60 1.76 0.74 6.94
CA GLY A 60 0.64 1.36 6.24
C GLY A 60 0.04 0.43 5.20
N ALA A 61 0.87 -0.16 4.34
CA ALA A 61 0.43 -1.13 3.34
C ALA A 61 -0.25 -2.37 3.95
N ALA A 62 0.19 -2.79 5.14
CA ALA A 62 -0.35 -3.93 5.86
C ALA A 62 -1.61 -3.63 6.69
N SER A 63 -2.04 -2.36 6.78
CA SER A 63 -3.12 -1.94 7.71
C SER A 63 -4.10 -0.91 7.16
N HIS A 64 -3.81 -0.29 6.00
CA HIS A 64 -4.59 0.83 5.45
C HIS A 64 -6.10 0.57 5.38
N ASP A 65 -6.48 -0.64 5.08
CA ASP A 65 -7.87 -1.07 4.83
C ASP A 65 -8.56 -1.70 6.07
N LEU A 66 -7.90 -1.72 7.25
CA LEU A 66 -8.49 -2.34 8.45
C LEU A 66 -9.82 -1.71 8.86
N GLY A 67 -10.10 -0.45 8.48
CA GLY A 67 -11.40 0.18 8.66
C GLY A 67 -12.57 -0.59 8.04
N LYS A 68 -12.33 -1.45 7.04
CA LYS A 68 -13.35 -2.29 6.40
C LYS A 68 -13.98 -3.34 7.34
N VAL A 69 -13.38 -3.60 8.50
CA VAL A 69 -14.03 -4.46 9.52
C VAL A 69 -15.30 -3.81 10.07
N LEU A 70 -15.39 -2.46 10.04
CA LEU A 70 -16.59 -1.70 10.43
C LEU A 70 -17.58 -1.57 9.28
N HIS A 71 -17.13 -1.76 8.05
CA HIS A 71 -17.89 -1.56 6.81
C HIS A 71 -17.76 -2.79 5.89
N PRO A 72 -18.30 -3.95 6.29
CA PRO A 72 -18.09 -5.21 5.56
C PRO A 72 -18.62 -5.19 4.12
N ASP A 73 -19.58 -4.36 3.79
CA ASP A 73 -20.08 -4.18 2.43
C ASP A 73 -19.02 -3.60 1.48
N GLU A 74 -18.05 -2.84 2.01
CA GLU A 74 -16.94 -2.27 1.25
C GLU A 74 -15.81 -3.29 0.94
N LEU A 75 -15.91 -4.52 1.43
CA LEU A 75 -15.00 -5.61 1.05
C LEU A 75 -15.18 -6.08 -0.40
N THR A 76 -16.39 -5.90 -0.93
CA THR A 76 -16.75 -6.35 -2.28
C THR A 76 -17.49 -5.30 -3.10
N GLY A 77 -17.96 -4.23 -2.47
CA GLY A 77 -18.70 -3.13 -3.07
C GLY A 77 -17.94 -1.81 -3.02
N PRO A 78 -18.47 -0.78 -3.68
CA PRO A 78 -17.94 0.57 -3.61
C PRO A 78 -18.21 1.19 -2.22
N GLY A 79 -17.29 2.05 -1.76
CA GLY A 79 -17.44 2.82 -0.53
C GLY A 79 -16.11 3.39 -0.09
N ASN A 80 -16.15 4.33 0.84
CA ASN A 80 -14.98 5.00 1.41
C ASN A 80 -15.16 5.36 2.90
N LEU A 81 -16.14 4.78 3.57
CA LEU A 81 -16.36 5.00 5.00
C LEU A 81 -15.19 4.46 5.82
N HIS A 82 -14.59 3.34 5.36
CA HIS A 82 -13.39 2.77 5.99
C HIS A 82 -12.20 3.75 6.02
N GLU A 83 -12.10 4.65 5.02
CA GLU A 83 -11.05 5.70 4.99
C GLU A 83 -11.29 6.75 6.08
N THR A 84 -12.55 6.99 6.45
CA THR A 84 -12.93 7.97 7.49
C THR A 84 -12.78 7.37 8.88
N ASP A 85 -13.25 6.15 9.09
CA ASP A 85 -13.31 5.52 10.41
C ASP A 85 -12.06 4.70 10.75
N GLY A 86 -11.29 4.29 9.73
CA GLY A 86 -10.09 3.49 9.89
C GLY A 86 -9.01 4.10 10.79
N PRO A 87 -8.64 5.39 10.65
CA PRO A 87 -7.67 6.00 11.54
C PRO A 87 -8.06 5.90 13.01
N LYS A 88 -9.31 6.23 13.34
CA LYS A 88 -9.83 6.15 14.70
C LYS A 88 -9.81 4.72 15.23
N LEU A 89 -10.23 3.75 14.42
CA LEU A 89 -10.16 2.34 14.79
C LEU A 89 -8.73 1.92 15.14
N LEU A 90 -7.74 2.34 14.34
CA LEU A 90 -6.34 2.02 14.58
C LEU A 90 -5.82 2.68 15.86
N GLU A 91 -6.15 3.96 16.12
CA GLU A 91 -5.78 4.67 17.33
C GLU A 91 -6.36 4.01 18.59
N GLU A 92 -7.63 3.60 18.58
CA GLU A 92 -8.29 2.84 19.64
C GLU A 92 -7.60 1.48 19.91
N ASN A 93 -6.83 1.00 18.92
CA ASN A 93 -6.02 -0.22 19.03
C ASN A 93 -4.52 0.05 19.26
N ASN A 94 -4.17 1.22 19.82
CA ASN A 94 -2.83 1.64 20.20
C ASN A 94 -1.86 1.83 19.02
N VAL A 95 -2.36 2.11 17.83
CA VAL A 95 -1.56 2.59 16.69
C VAL A 95 -1.40 4.09 16.82
N SER A 96 -0.19 4.60 16.65
CA SER A 96 0.05 6.06 16.70
C SER A 96 -0.69 6.77 15.56
N LEU A 97 -1.10 8.04 15.79
CA LEU A 97 -1.70 8.91 14.77
C LEU A 97 -0.91 8.93 13.47
N GLU A 98 0.42 8.95 13.60
CA GLU A 98 1.34 8.98 12.48
C GLU A 98 1.22 7.74 11.58
N LEU A 99 1.00 6.58 12.16
CA LEU A 99 0.81 5.33 11.40
C LEU A 99 -0.65 5.11 11.01
N ALA A 100 -1.59 5.54 11.83
CA ALA A 100 -3.03 5.41 11.56
C ALA A 100 -3.46 6.25 10.34
N ARG A 101 -2.74 7.34 10.02
CA ARG A 101 -3.06 8.23 8.88
C ARG A 101 -3.17 7.50 7.54
N PHE A 102 -2.42 6.42 7.33
CA PHE A 102 -2.43 5.67 6.07
C PHE A 102 -3.82 5.12 5.73
N ALA A 103 -4.65 4.81 6.73
CA ALA A 103 -6.02 4.38 6.50
C ALA A 103 -6.89 5.45 5.81
N ARG A 104 -6.57 6.74 5.97
CA ARG A 104 -7.24 7.83 5.27
C ARG A 104 -6.54 8.22 3.97
N THR A 105 -5.21 8.28 4.01
CA THR A 105 -4.44 8.93 2.94
C THR A 105 -4.33 8.09 1.69
N HIS A 106 -4.40 6.75 1.80
CA HIS A 106 -4.28 5.85 0.65
C HIS A 106 -5.34 6.08 -0.43
N GLY A 107 -6.58 6.47 -0.07
CA GLY A 107 -7.64 6.79 -1.02
C GLY A 107 -7.79 8.27 -1.35
N ALA A 108 -7.12 9.17 -0.60
CA ALA A 108 -7.28 10.63 -0.74
C ALA A 108 -6.25 11.30 -1.67
N TRP A 109 -5.27 10.57 -2.19
CA TRP A 109 -4.12 11.09 -2.95
C TRP A 109 -4.47 12.00 -4.14
N SER A 110 -5.66 11.82 -4.73
CA SER A 110 -6.11 12.64 -5.87
C SER A 110 -6.73 13.99 -5.46
N ARG A 111 -7.02 14.19 -4.17
CA ARG A 111 -7.71 15.37 -3.64
C ARG A 111 -6.79 16.28 -2.84
N GLU A 112 -5.74 15.73 -2.26
CA GLU A 112 -4.80 16.42 -1.39
C GLU A 112 -3.36 16.05 -1.77
N SER A 113 -2.41 16.90 -1.38
CA SER A 113 -0.99 16.61 -1.55
C SER A 113 -0.45 15.86 -0.33
N PHE A 114 0.23 14.75 -0.57
CA PHE A 114 0.77 13.90 0.49
C PHE A 114 2.30 13.74 0.38
N PRO A 115 2.96 13.42 1.50
CA PRO A 115 4.37 13.04 1.49
C PRO A 115 4.58 11.67 0.81
N LEU A 116 5.81 11.40 0.38
CA LEU A 116 6.16 10.21 -0.36
C LEU A 116 5.72 8.88 0.28
N PRO A 117 5.84 8.66 1.62
CA PRO A 117 5.37 7.43 2.25
C PRO A 117 3.90 7.11 2.00
N ASP A 118 3.04 8.14 2.04
CA ASP A 118 1.59 7.98 1.83
C ASP A 118 1.27 7.63 0.38
N LEU A 119 1.98 8.26 -0.57
CA LEU A 119 1.85 7.97 -2.00
C LEU A 119 2.35 6.55 -2.33
N ILE A 120 3.40 6.06 -1.65
CA ILE A 120 3.89 4.68 -1.86
C ILE A 120 2.84 3.65 -1.39
N VAL A 121 2.15 3.90 -0.28
CA VAL A 121 1.07 3.00 0.18
C VAL A 121 -0.07 2.96 -0.85
N ALA A 122 -0.53 4.13 -1.34
CA ALA A 122 -1.54 4.20 -2.38
C ALA A 122 -1.09 3.51 -3.68
N LEU A 123 0.18 3.68 -4.06
CA LEU A 123 0.78 3.05 -5.23
C LEU A 123 0.80 1.52 -5.11
N ALA A 124 1.17 1.01 -3.93
CA ALA A 124 1.19 -0.43 -3.65
C ALA A 124 -0.21 -1.03 -3.72
N ASP A 125 -1.24 -0.31 -3.21
CA ASP A 125 -2.65 -0.74 -3.29
C ASP A 125 -3.20 -0.77 -4.73
N CYS A 126 -2.57 -0.08 -5.66
CA CYS A 126 -2.93 -0.18 -7.08
C CYS A 126 -2.13 -1.26 -7.79
N VAL A 127 -0.80 -1.24 -7.66
CA VAL A 127 0.09 -2.04 -8.50
C VAL A 127 0.07 -3.54 -8.16
N TRP A 128 -0.32 -3.93 -6.94
CA TRP A 128 -0.37 -5.34 -6.56
C TRP A 128 -1.27 -6.19 -7.46
N LYS A 129 -2.35 -5.59 -7.98
CA LYS A 129 -3.32 -6.22 -8.90
C LYS A 129 -3.06 -5.88 -10.37
N GLY A 130 -1.90 -5.31 -10.71
CA GLY A 130 -1.53 -4.91 -12.06
C GLY A 130 -2.09 -3.55 -12.50
N GLN A 131 -2.72 -2.79 -11.62
CA GLN A 131 -3.27 -1.48 -11.96
C GLN A 131 -2.19 -0.40 -11.90
N ARG A 132 -2.04 0.37 -13.00
CA ARG A 132 -1.16 1.52 -13.12
C ARG A 132 -2.00 2.80 -13.17
N LEU A 133 -1.63 3.82 -12.40
CA LEU A 133 -2.33 5.10 -12.33
C LEU A 133 -1.35 6.26 -12.58
N GLU A 134 -1.32 6.73 -13.81
CA GLU A 134 -0.39 7.78 -14.27
C GLU A 134 -0.36 9.02 -13.36
N ALA A 135 -1.54 9.47 -12.88
CA ALA A 135 -1.62 10.66 -12.04
C ALA A 135 -1.00 10.44 -10.64
N LEU A 136 -1.09 9.23 -10.07
CA LEU A 136 -0.45 8.87 -8.81
C LEU A 136 1.06 8.71 -9.01
N GLU A 137 1.45 8.02 -10.07
CA GLU A 137 2.85 7.80 -10.43
C GLU A 137 3.58 9.13 -10.69
N ALA A 138 2.94 10.09 -11.35
CA ALA A 138 3.50 11.42 -11.56
C ALA A 138 3.76 12.16 -10.23
N GLN A 139 2.89 12.01 -9.22
CA GLN A 139 3.13 12.59 -7.90
C GLN A 139 4.33 11.91 -7.20
N VAL A 140 4.43 10.58 -7.30
CA VAL A 140 5.59 9.85 -6.75
C VAL A 140 6.89 10.29 -7.43
N VAL A 141 6.89 10.41 -8.77
CA VAL A 141 8.03 10.93 -9.56
C VAL A 141 8.45 12.30 -9.05
N SER A 142 7.51 13.23 -8.92
CA SER A 142 7.81 14.60 -8.46
C SER A 142 8.42 14.60 -7.05
N ARG A 143 7.88 13.81 -6.12
CA ARG A 143 8.41 13.71 -4.75
C ARG A 143 9.82 13.13 -4.69
N ILE A 144 10.10 12.12 -5.51
CA ILE A 144 11.43 11.53 -5.60
C ILE A 144 12.41 12.55 -6.21
N ALA A 145 12.03 13.21 -7.29
CA ALA A 145 12.84 14.23 -7.95
C ALA A 145 13.17 15.39 -7.00
N GLU A 146 12.17 15.90 -6.26
CA GLU A 146 12.36 16.96 -5.26
C GLU A 146 13.38 16.55 -4.17
N GLN A 147 13.31 15.32 -3.67
CA GLN A 147 14.18 14.86 -2.58
C GLN A 147 15.60 14.50 -3.05
N THR A 148 15.72 13.96 -4.25
CA THR A 148 17.03 13.45 -4.74
C THR A 148 17.79 14.44 -5.63
N GLY A 149 17.12 15.47 -6.13
CA GLY A 149 17.65 16.38 -7.13
C GLY A 149 17.79 15.75 -8.53
N THR A 150 17.23 14.56 -8.73
CA THR A 150 17.21 13.85 -10.02
C THR A 150 16.16 14.49 -10.93
N GLN A 151 16.39 14.49 -12.25
CA GLN A 151 15.39 15.00 -13.19
C GLN A 151 14.15 14.11 -13.24
N GLU A 152 12.95 14.68 -13.32
CA GLU A 152 11.69 13.93 -13.30
C GLU A 152 11.62 12.83 -14.38
N TRP A 153 12.14 13.08 -15.58
CA TRP A 153 12.13 12.07 -16.64
C TRP A 153 13.03 10.85 -16.32
N GLU A 154 14.14 11.07 -15.60
CA GLU A 154 15.01 9.97 -15.13
C GLU A 154 14.34 9.16 -14.03
N VAL A 155 13.66 9.86 -13.11
CA VAL A 155 12.86 9.20 -12.06
C VAL A 155 11.73 8.40 -12.68
N PHE A 156 11.02 8.99 -13.66
CA PHE A 156 9.95 8.32 -14.38
C PHE A 156 10.42 7.02 -15.04
N ASP A 157 11.50 7.06 -15.81
CA ASP A 157 12.03 5.89 -16.53
C ASP A 157 12.35 4.73 -15.58
N ARG A 158 12.99 5.03 -14.43
CA ARG A 158 13.33 4.04 -13.42
C ARG A 158 12.09 3.50 -12.69
N LEU A 159 11.19 4.39 -12.29
CA LEU A 159 9.97 4.02 -11.60
C LEU A 159 9.05 3.18 -12.50
N ASP A 160 8.90 3.58 -13.76
CA ASP A 160 8.08 2.88 -14.75
C ASP A 160 8.53 1.42 -14.92
N GLY A 161 9.83 1.19 -15.12
CA GLY A 161 10.39 -0.16 -15.21
C GLY A 161 10.16 -1.00 -13.95
N LEU A 162 10.29 -0.40 -12.75
CA LEU A 162 10.01 -1.09 -11.49
C LEU A 162 8.54 -1.48 -11.36
N LEU A 163 7.64 -0.54 -11.65
CA LEU A 163 6.20 -0.78 -11.51
C LEU A 163 5.68 -1.78 -12.55
N ASP A 164 6.23 -1.78 -13.76
CA ASP A 164 5.91 -2.77 -14.79
C ASP A 164 6.30 -4.19 -14.36
N GLU A 165 7.45 -4.37 -13.71
CA GLU A 165 7.86 -5.65 -13.19
C GLU A 165 6.92 -6.16 -12.10
N ILE A 166 6.50 -5.28 -11.18
CA ILE A 166 5.56 -5.60 -10.11
C ILE A 166 4.17 -5.90 -10.70
N ALA A 167 3.69 -5.07 -11.61
CA ALA A 167 2.36 -5.18 -12.23
C ALA A 167 2.18 -6.47 -13.03
N ARG A 168 3.22 -6.96 -13.72
CA ARG A 168 3.19 -8.23 -14.47
C ARG A 168 2.79 -9.44 -13.64
N ARG A 169 2.96 -9.37 -12.32
CA ARG A 169 2.57 -10.44 -11.38
C ARG A 169 1.16 -10.26 -10.82
N GLY A 170 0.40 -9.29 -11.30
CA GLY A 170 -0.96 -9.01 -10.82
C GLY A 170 -1.90 -10.21 -10.92
N ASP A 171 -1.89 -10.92 -12.04
CA ASP A 171 -2.74 -12.12 -12.24
C ASP A 171 -2.40 -13.24 -11.27
N GLU A 172 -1.11 -13.47 -10.96
CA GLU A 172 -0.68 -14.47 -9.98
C GLU A 172 -1.18 -14.12 -8.56
N ARG A 173 -1.11 -12.83 -8.20
CA ARG A 173 -1.59 -12.33 -6.92
C ARG A 173 -3.11 -12.43 -6.80
N LEU A 174 -3.85 -12.07 -7.84
CA LEU A 174 -5.31 -12.22 -7.88
C LEU A 174 -5.73 -13.68 -7.77
N ALA A 175 -5.04 -14.59 -8.46
CA ALA A 175 -5.28 -16.03 -8.35
C ALA A 175 -5.01 -16.56 -6.94
N TRP A 176 -3.92 -16.10 -6.30
CA TRP A 176 -3.62 -16.44 -4.92
C TRP A 176 -4.69 -15.91 -3.95
N GLN A 177 -5.13 -14.66 -4.12
CA GLN A 177 -6.20 -14.10 -3.30
C GLN A 177 -7.47 -14.95 -3.39
N ALA A 178 -7.89 -15.31 -4.61
CA ALA A 178 -9.10 -16.11 -4.81
C ALA A 178 -9.07 -17.46 -4.10
N GLN A 179 -7.89 -18.03 -3.86
CA GLN A 179 -7.70 -19.30 -3.14
C GLN A 179 -7.61 -19.14 -1.61
N ASN A 180 -7.40 -17.93 -1.10
CA ASN A 180 -7.11 -17.64 0.31
C ASN A 180 -8.16 -16.73 0.99
N VAL A 181 -9.38 -16.68 0.49
CA VAL A 181 -10.48 -15.86 1.02
C VAL A 181 -11.54 -16.66 1.78
N PHE A 182 -11.28 -17.92 2.07
CA PHE A 182 -12.20 -18.87 2.75
C PHE A 182 -11.66 -19.26 4.12
#